data_9afb4e2c29cd42a5c087c57c4580cef9
#
_entry.id   9afb4e2c29cd42a5c087c57c4580cef9
#
_cell.length_a   1.000
_cell.length_b   1.000
_cell.length_c   1.000
_cell.angle_alpha   90.00
_cell.angle_beta   90.00
_cell.angle_gamma   90.00
#
_symmetry.space_group_name_H-M   'P 1'
#
loop_
_entity.id
_entity.type
_entity.pdbx_description
1 polymer ?
#
loop_
_entity_poly.entity_id
_entity_poly.type
_entity_poly.pdbx_seq_one_letter_code
_entity_poly.pdbx_strand_id
1 'polypeptide(L)'
;MPFEEKVTWVNLVVGVAVPVAYVVVMLGRLGDASAADLSYRWPLLIAIGASIVLTIVGTIGAAIGTAVSAELRGRSASDDIDRKDERDKQISRHGDLVGFYVSSGGMVGVLALTMLEYEYFWIASALYVSFAVGTLVGSAVKIAMYHRGF
;
A
#
# COMPACT_ATOMS: atom_id res chain seq x y z
N MET A 1 4.12 -1.23 20.83
CA MET A 1 3.82 -1.48 19.41
C MET A 1 5.06 -2.09 18.78
N PRO A 2 5.01 -3.32 18.24
CA PRO A 2 6.12 -3.95 17.51
C PRO A 2 6.51 -3.09 16.30
N PHE A 3 7.75 -3.21 15.83
CA PHE A 3 8.22 -2.51 14.63
C PHE A 3 7.38 -2.84 13.39
N GLU A 4 7.08 -4.10 13.21
CA GLU A 4 6.27 -4.61 12.08
C GLU A 4 4.85 -4.00 12.04
N GLU A 5 4.24 -3.75 13.19
CA GLU A 5 2.94 -3.09 13.27
C GLU A 5 3.03 -1.63 12.82
N LYS A 6 4.10 -0.90 13.18
CA LYS A 6 4.34 0.48 12.73
C LYS A 6 4.51 0.55 11.21
N VAL A 7 5.29 -0.37 10.63
CA VAL A 7 5.48 -0.48 9.18
C VAL A 7 4.15 -0.77 8.48
N THR A 8 3.32 -1.63 9.06
CA THR A 8 1.99 -1.94 8.51
C THR A 8 1.08 -0.71 8.50
N TRP A 9 1.13 0.13 9.54
CA TRP A 9 0.41 1.41 9.56
C TRP A 9 0.92 2.39 8.51
N VAL A 10 2.23 2.48 8.29
CA VAL A 10 2.80 3.29 7.20
C VAL A 10 2.24 2.83 5.85
N ASN A 11 2.28 1.52 5.58
CA ASN A 11 1.76 0.95 4.34
C ASN A 11 0.27 1.22 4.15
N LEU A 12 -0.52 1.14 5.22
CA LEU A 12 -1.94 1.44 5.17
C LEU A 12 -2.20 2.92 4.85
N VAL A 13 -1.53 3.84 5.54
CA VAL A 13 -1.70 5.28 5.33
C VAL A 13 -1.29 5.68 3.92
N VAL A 14 -0.12 5.25 3.47
CA VAL A 14 0.38 5.53 2.11
C VAL A 14 -0.53 4.88 1.07
N GLY A 15 -0.94 3.62 1.31
CA GLY A 15 -1.82 2.85 0.42
C GLY A 15 -3.24 3.42 0.31
N VAL A 16 -3.68 4.27 1.23
CA VAL A 16 -4.94 5.02 1.12
C VAL A 16 -4.70 6.40 0.51
N ALA A 17 -3.77 7.17 1.10
CA ALA A 17 -3.60 8.59 0.78
C ALA A 17 -3.20 8.84 -0.68
N VAL A 18 -2.23 8.07 -1.20
CA VAL A 18 -1.72 8.30 -2.56
C VAL A 18 -2.72 7.86 -3.64
N PRO A 19 -3.34 6.64 -3.58
CA PRO A 19 -4.35 6.27 -4.55
C PRO A 19 -5.60 7.14 -4.50
N VAL A 20 -6.06 7.55 -3.33
CA VAL A 20 -7.19 8.48 -3.21
C VAL A 20 -6.86 9.81 -3.85
N ALA A 21 -5.67 10.39 -3.59
CA ALA A 21 -5.23 11.62 -4.24
C ALA A 21 -5.18 11.48 -5.77
N TYR A 22 -4.65 10.36 -6.28
CA TYR A 22 -4.63 10.06 -7.70
C TYR A 22 -6.05 10.02 -8.30
N VAL A 23 -6.96 9.27 -7.67
CA VAL A 23 -8.35 9.13 -8.14
C VAL A 23 -9.06 10.49 -8.14
N VAL A 24 -8.93 11.27 -7.08
CA VAL A 24 -9.53 12.61 -6.98
C VAL A 24 -9.03 13.54 -8.10
N VAL A 25 -7.72 13.55 -8.35
CA VAL A 25 -7.11 14.36 -9.42
C VAL A 25 -7.62 13.90 -10.79
N MET A 26 -7.71 12.58 -11.02
CA MET A 26 -8.18 12.05 -12.30
C MET A 26 -9.68 12.29 -12.54
N LEU A 27 -10.52 12.13 -11.51
CA LEU A 27 -11.95 12.43 -11.61
C LEU A 27 -12.19 13.92 -11.93
N GLY A 28 -11.42 14.82 -11.30
CA GLY A 28 -11.48 16.25 -11.63
C GLY A 28 -11.15 16.53 -13.10
N ARG A 29 -10.14 15.87 -13.66
CA ARG A 29 -9.74 16.03 -15.06
C ARG A 29 -10.71 15.40 -16.05
N LEU A 30 -11.38 14.30 -15.68
CA LEU A 30 -12.42 13.65 -16.49
C LEU A 30 -13.67 14.52 -16.67
N GLY A 31 -13.91 15.49 -15.75
CA GLY A 31 -14.98 16.47 -15.92
C GLY A 31 -14.74 17.46 -17.06
N ASP A 32 -13.48 17.66 -17.45
CA ASP A 32 -13.06 18.66 -18.43
C ASP A 32 -12.62 18.05 -19.79
N ALA A 33 -12.31 16.75 -19.83
CA ALA A 33 -11.78 16.09 -21.03
C ALA A 33 -12.29 14.64 -21.17
N SER A 34 -12.28 14.13 -22.42
CA SER A 34 -12.59 12.70 -22.65
C SER A 34 -11.46 11.80 -22.16
N ALA A 35 -11.79 10.56 -21.78
CA ALA A 35 -10.79 9.58 -21.31
C ALA A 35 -9.70 9.29 -22.37
N ALA A 36 -10.02 9.40 -23.65
CA ALA A 36 -9.09 9.20 -24.76
C ALA A 36 -8.01 10.30 -24.85
N ASP A 37 -8.37 11.54 -24.49
CA ASP A 37 -7.47 12.71 -24.56
C ASP A 37 -6.77 13.02 -23.22
N LEU A 38 -7.08 12.24 -22.17
CA LEU A 38 -6.62 12.53 -20.83
C LEU A 38 -5.12 12.22 -20.66
N SER A 39 -4.35 13.23 -20.29
CA SER A 39 -2.94 13.07 -19.93
C SER A 39 -2.79 12.43 -18.53
N TYR A 40 -2.88 11.10 -18.47
CA TYR A 40 -2.80 10.32 -17.21
C TYR A 40 -1.41 9.80 -16.86
N ARG A 41 -0.50 9.76 -17.85
CA ARG A 41 0.83 9.13 -17.68
C ARG A 41 1.64 9.73 -16.55
N TRP A 42 1.79 11.06 -16.54
CA TRP A 42 2.56 11.74 -15.49
C TRP A 42 1.92 11.64 -14.10
N PRO A 43 0.61 11.90 -13.93
CA PRO A 43 -0.04 11.68 -12.63
C PRO A 43 0.10 10.26 -12.12
N LEU A 44 -0.02 9.25 -12.99
CA LEU A 44 0.14 7.85 -12.62
C LEU A 44 1.58 7.53 -12.18
N LEU A 45 2.58 7.99 -12.94
CA LEU A 45 4.00 7.81 -12.58
C LEU A 45 4.34 8.51 -11.26
N ILE A 46 3.80 9.72 -11.04
CA ILE A 46 3.98 10.44 -9.79
C ILE A 46 3.33 9.67 -8.63
N ALA A 47 2.13 9.13 -8.81
CA ALA A 47 1.45 8.36 -7.78
C ALA A 47 2.23 7.08 -7.42
N ILE A 48 2.73 6.34 -8.42
CA ILE A 48 3.56 5.16 -8.19
C ILE A 48 4.86 5.53 -7.49
N GLY A 49 5.57 6.54 -8.00
CA GLY A 49 6.82 7.02 -7.40
C GLY A 49 6.64 7.53 -5.97
N ALA A 50 5.58 8.30 -5.72
CA ALA A 50 5.24 8.80 -4.39
C ALA A 50 4.92 7.64 -3.43
N SER A 51 4.18 6.63 -3.87
CA SER A 51 3.90 5.43 -3.05
C SER A 51 5.20 4.73 -2.62
N ILE A 52 6.14 4.54 -3.54
CA ILE A 52 7.42 3.90 -3.26
C ILE A 52 8.24 4.75 -2.28
N VAL A 53 8.44 6.03 -2.59
CA VAL A 53 9.26 6.94 -1.77
C VAL A 53 8.67 7.09 -0.37
N LEU A 54 7.35 7.34 -0.25
CA LEU A 54 6.71 7.51 1.05
C LEU A 54 6.75 6.23 1.89
N THR A 55 6.63 5.06 1.28
CA THR A 55 6.78 3.78 1.97
C THR A 55 8.19 3.60 2.50
N ILE A 56 9.23 3.88 1.69
CA ILE A 56 10.63 3.79 2.11
C ILE A 56 10.91 4.78 3.26
N VAL A 57 10.55 6.04 3.07
CA VAL A 57 10.79 7.09 4.09
C VAL A 57 10.02 6.80 5.37
N GLY A 58 8.78 6.36 5.27
CA GLY A 58 7.95 5.98 6.41
C GLY A 58 8.51 4.77 7.17
N THR A 59 9.02 3.76 6.46
CA THR A 59 9.67 2.60 7.07
C THR A 59 10.96 2.98 7.79
N ILE A 60 11.79 3.83 7.19
CA ILE A 60 13.01 4.37 7.82
C ILE A 60 12.63 5.18 9.06
N GLY A 61 11.61 6.04 8.98
CA GLY A 61 11.11 6.80 10.12
C GLY A 61 10.60 5.91 11.25
N ALA A 62 9.91 4.82 10.93
CA ALA A 62 9.47 3.84 11.91
C ALA A 62 10.65 3.11 12.59
N ALA A 63 11.71 2.79 11.83
CA ALA A 63 12.94 2.19 12.37
C ALA A 63 13.66 3.14 13.32
N ILE A 64 13.87 4.40 12.91
CA ILE A 64 14.49 5.42 13.76
C ILE A 64 13.67 5.64 15.04
N GLY A 65 12.34 5.79 14.92
CA GLY A 65 11.46 5.97 16.08
C GLY A 65 11.46 4.76 17.03
N THR A 66 11.69 3.56 16.52
CA THR A 66 11.84 2.35 17.36
C THR A 66 13.19 2.35 18.06
N ALA A 67 14.28 2.68 17.36
CA ALA A 67 15.62 2.77 17.90
C ALA A 67 15.70 3.80 19.06
N VAL A 68 15.21 5.01 18.83
CA VAL A 68 15.17 6.07 19.85
C VAL A 68 14.34 5.65 21.07
N SER A 69 13.19 5.00 20.84
CA SER A 69 12.34 4.52 21.94
C SER A 69 12.98 3.39 22.75
N ALA A 70 13.81 2.55 22.13
CA ALA A 70 14.54 1.47 22.78
C ALA A 70 15.67 2.05 23.66
N GLU A 71 16.46 2.99 23.15
CA GLU A 71 17.53 3.66 23.93
C GLU A 71 16.98 4.39 25.15
N LEU A 72 15.86 5.12 25.00
CA LEU A 72 15.21 5.80 26.12
C LEU A 72 14.73 4.84 27.23
N ARG A 73 14.53 3.56 26.89
CA ARG A 73 14.12 2.49 27.81
C ARG A 73 15.30 1.62 28.32
N GLY A 74 16.53 1.97 27.95
CA GLY A 74 17.74 1.21 28.33
C GLY A 74 17.84 -0.16 27.67
N ARG A 75 17.22 -0.36 26.51
CA ARG A 75 17.27 -1.60 25.70
C ARG A 75 18.09 -1.37 24.43
N SER A 76 18.77 -2.42 23.97
CA SER A 76 19.48 -2.34 22.69
C SER A 76 18.49 -2.24 21.52
N ALA A 77 18.68 -1.24 20.67
CA ALA A 77 17.81 -1.00 19.52
C ALA A 77 17.76 -2.19 18.53
N SER A 78 18.87 -2.93 18.41
CA SER A 78 18.96 -4.14 17.58
C SER A 78 18.02 -5.25 18.04
N ASP A 79 17.86 -5.44 19.36
CA ASP A 79 17.03 -6.50 19.92
C ASP A 79 15.52 -6.27 19.65
N ASP A 80 15.08 -5.01 19.61
CA ASP A 80 13.67 -4.65 19.37
C ASP A 80 13.32 -4.64 17.86
N ILE A 81 14.29 -4.43 16.98
CA ILE A 81 14.10 -4.44 15.51
C ILE A 81 14.23 -5.87 14.97
N ASP A 82 15.19 -6.65 15.48
CA ASP A 82 15.50 -8.01 15.01
C ASP A 82 14.57 -9.09 15.60
N ARG A 83 13.78 -8.72 16.61
CA ARG A 83 12.85 -9.63 17.27
C ARG A 83 11.59 -9.85 16.43
N LYS A 84 11.80 -10.51 15.29
CA LYS A 84 10.72 -11.02 14.46
C LYS A 84 10.20 -12.30 15.10
N ASP A 85 9.15 -12.18 15.92
CA ASP A 85 8.49 -13.32 16.54
C ASP A 85 7.80 -14.16 15.45
N GLU A 86 7.69 -15.48 15.68
CA GLU A 86 7.00 -16.40 14.75
C GLU A 86 5.56 -15.94 14.47
N ARG A 87 4.94 -15.30 15.45
CA ARG A 87 3.65 -14.64 15.33
C ARG A 87 3.65 -13.54 14.27
N ASP A 88 4.64 -12.64 14.24
CA ASP A 88 4.73 -11.57 13.25
C ASP A 88 4.87 -12.10 11.84
N LYS A 89 5.61 -13.20 11.66
CA LYS A 89 5.73 -13.88 10.36
C LYS A 89 4.39 -14.46 9.90
N GLN A 90 3.61 -15.07 10.80
CA GLN A 90 2.30 -15.62 10.47
C GLN A 90 1.32 -14.51 10.10
N ILE A 91 1.28 -13.40 10.85
CA ILE A 91 0.46 -12.23 10.54
C ILE A 91 0.83 -11.66 9.18
N SER A 92 2.13 -11.45 8.93
CA SER A 92 2.61 -10.93 7.64
C SER A 92 2.19 -11.84 6.49
N ARG A 93 2.44 -13.15 6.61
CA ARG A 93 2.09 -14.14 5.58
C ARG A 93 0.60 -14.16 5.25
N HIS A 94 -0.27 -14.10 6.26
CA HIS A 94 -1.71 -14.08 6.04
C HIS A 94 -2.17 -12.80 5.35
N GLY A 95 -1.72 -11.65 5.82
CA GLY A 95 -2.07 -10.36 5.21
C GLY A 95 -1.58 -10.25 3.77
N ASP A 96 -0.33 -10.68 3.49
CA ASP A 96 0.23 -10.67 2.13
C ASP A 96 -0.54 -11.59 1.20
N LEU A 97 -0.95 -12.77 1.69
CA LEU A 97 -1.72 -13.74 0.91
C LEU A 97 -3.11 -13.21 0.57
N VAL A 98 -3.81 -12.60 1.52
CA VAL A 98 -5.11 -11.97 1.27
C VAL A 98 -4.95 -10.81 0.28
N GLY A 99 -3.96 -9.94 0.48
CA GLY A 99 -3.66 -8.82 -0.43
C GLY A 99 -3.36 -9.31 -1.85
N PHE A 100 -2.59 -10.39 -1.98
CA PHE A 100 -2.30 -11.03 -3.28
C PHE A 100 -3.57 -11.52 -3.98
N TYR A 101 -4.47 -12.21 -3.29
CA TYR A 101 -5.72 -12.69 -3.89
C TYR A 101 -6.62 -11.54 -4.33
N VAL A 102 -6.71 -10.47 -3.55
CA VAL A 102 -7.48 -9.27 -3.92
C VAL A 102 -6.89 -8.61 -5.16
N SER A 103 -5.57 -8.41 -5.20
CA SER A 103 -4.89 -7.86 -6.38
C SER A 103 -5.08 -8.75 -7.61
N SER A 104 -4.98 -10.06 -7.45
CA SER A 104 -5.16 -11.03 -8.54
C SER A 104 -6.58 -10.99 -9.11
N GLY A 105 -7.60 -10.86 -8.25
CA GLY A 105 -8.98 -10.65 -8.69
C GLY A 105 -9.14 -9.35 -9.49
N GLY A 106 -8.52 -8.27 -9.02
CA GLY A 106 -8.48 -7.00 -9.76
C GLY A 106 -7.81 -7.11 -11.13
N MET A 107 -6.72 -7.88 -11.25
CA MET A 107 -6.04 -8.13 -12.53
C MET A 107 -6.94 -8.86 -13.54
N VAL A 108 -7.79 -9.77 -13.08
CA VAL A 108 -8.79 -10.40 -13.97
C VAL A 108 -9.75 -9.35 -14.53
N GLY A 109 -10.18 -8.38 -13.72
CA GLY A 109 -10.96 -7.23 -14.18
C GLY A 109 -10.21 -6.38 -15.21
N VAL A 110 -8.91 -6.15 -15.01
CA VAL A 110 -8.06 -5.43 -15.99
C VAL A 110 -7.95 -6.18 -17.30
N LEU A 111 -7.83 -7.51 -17.26
CA LEU A 111 -7.86 -8.33 -18.48
C LEU A 111 -9.19 -8.19 -19.23
N ALA A 112 -10.32 -8.17 -18.52
CA ALA A 112 -11.62 -7.95 -19.12
C ALA A 112 -11.71 -6.57 -19.80
N LEU A 113 -11.23 -5.49 -19.17
CA LEU A 113 -11.16 -4.16 -19.78
C LEU A 113 -10.31 -4.15 -21.04
N THR A 114 -9.19 -4.88 -21.05
CA THR A 114 -8.32 -5.00 -22.22
C THR A 114 -9.03 -5.75 -23.37
N MET A 115 -9.76 -6.83 -23.06
CA MET A 115 -10.51 -7.61 -24.05
C MET A 115 -11.71 -6.85 -24.63
N LEU A 116 -12.25 -5.90 -23.86
CA LEU A 116 -13.33 -5.01 -24.28
C LEU A 116 -12.82 -3.73 -24.99
N GLU A 117 -11.52 -3.65 -25.24
CA GLU A 117 -10.87 -2.53 -25.94
C GLU A 117 -11.12 -1.15 -25.32
N TYR A 118 -11.21 -1.10 -23.96
CA TYR A 118 -11.32 0.19 -23.26
C TYR A 118 -10.06 1.05 -23.45
N GLU A 119 -10.19 2.38 -23.31
CA GLU A 119 -9.07 3.31 -23.42
C GLU A 119 -7.97 2.98 -22.38
N TYR A 120 -6.72 3.16 -22.78
CA TYR A 120 -5.54 2.87 -21.97
C TYR A 120 -5.56 3.55 -20.59
N PHE A 121 -6.25 4.68 -20.47
CA PHE A 121 -6.47 5.36 -19.20
C PHE A 121 -7.16 4.45 -18.18
N TRP A 122 -8.28 3.81 -18.59
CA TRP A 122 -9.04 2.92 -17.70
C TRP A 122 -8.27 1.67 -17.33
N ILE A 123 -7.57 1.08 -18.30
CA ILE A 123 -6.75 -0.13 -18.09
C ILE A 123 -5.62 0.17 -17.09
N ALA A 124 -4.87 1.24 -17.31
CA ALA A 124 -3.75 1.62 -16.45
C ALA A 124 -4.21 2.02 -15.04
N SER A 125 -5.29 2.79 -14.94
CA SER A 125 -5.87 3.20 -13.65
C SER A 125 -6.43 2.01 -12.87
N ALA A 126 -7.13 1.09 -13.54
CA ALA A 126 -7.67 -0.13 -12.93
C ALA A 126 -6.55 -1.03 -12.41
N LEU A 127 -5.45 -1.17 -13.16
CA LEU A 127 -4.28 -1.92 -12.71
C LEU A 127 -3.66 -1.31 -11.45
N TYR A 128 -3.43 0.01 -11.45
CA TYR A 128 -2.90 0.72 -10.30
C TYR A 128 -3.81 0.58 -9.06
N VAL A 129 -5.11 0.79 -9.23
CA VAL A 129 -6.10 0.68 -8.15
C VAL A 129 -6.18 -0.75 -7.62
N SER A 130 -6.08 -1.77 -8.49
CA SER A 130 -6.08 -3.18 -8.06
C SER A 130 -4.93 -3.51 -7.12
N PHE A 131 -3.72 -3.03 -7.42
CA PHE A 131 -2.57 -3.18 -6.52
C PHE A 131 -2.75 -2.39 -5.23
N ALA A 132 -3.24 -1.15 -5.31
CA ALA A 132 -3.47 -0.31 -4.14
C ALA A 132 -4.50 -0.94 -3.19
N VAL A 133 -5.62 -1.44 -3.71
CA VAL A 133 -6.65 -2.12 -2.91
C VAL A 133 -6.10 -3.40 -2.30
N GLY A 134 -5.32 -4.20 -3.04
CA GLY A 134 -4.68 -5.40 -2.49
C GLY A 134 -3.75 -5.08 -1.32
N THR A 135 -2.89 -4.08 -1.45
CA THR A 135 -1.99 -3.62 -0.37
C THR A 135 -2.78 -3.10 0.83
N LEU A 136 -3.86 -2.36 0.59
CA LEU A 136 -4.73 -1.82 1.62
C LEU A 136 -5.42 -2.92 2.41
N VAL A 137 -6.04 -3.88 1.72
CA VAL A 137 -6.73 -5.01 2.35
C VAL A 137 -5.73 -5.88 3.12
N GLY A 138 -4.57 -6.19 2.53
CA GLY A 138 -3.51 -6.95 3.19
C GLY A 138 -3.04 -6.25 4.49
N SER A 139 -2.81 -4.95 4.46
CA SER A 139 -2.42 -4.16 5.63
C SER A 139 -3.54 -4.10 6.69
N ALA A 140 -4.79 -3.96 6.27
CA ALA A 140 -5.94 -3.97 7.18
C ALA A 140 -6.08 -5.32 7.89
N VAL A 141 -5.89 -6.43 7.18
CA VAL A 141 -5.89 -7.79 7.75
C VAL A 141 -4.76 -7.93 8.78
N LYS A 142 -3.54 -7.50 8.46
CA LYS A 142 -2.43 -7.53 9.41
C LYS A 142 -2.75 -6.76 10.69
N ILE A 143 -3.26 -5.54 10.57
CA ILE A 143 -3.64 -4.71 11.73
C ILE A 143 -4.74 -5.40 12.54
N ALA A 144 -5.77 -5.94 11.89
CA ALA A 144 -6.85 -6.65 12.58
C ALA A 144 -6.33 -7.87 13.37
N MET A 145 -5.35 -8.59 12.82
CA MET A 145 -4.70 -9.73 13.52
C MET A 145 -3.85 -9.26 14.70
N TYR A 146 -3.14 -8.12 14.59
CA TYR A 146 -2.41 -7.53 15.72
C TYR A 146 -3.34 -7.17 16.87
N HIS A 147 -4.52 -6.62 16.58
CA HIS A 147 -5.48 -6.19 17.61
C HIS A 147 -6.31 -7.33 18.21
N ARG A 148 -6.56 -8.41 17.48
CA ARG A 148 -7.39 -9.53 17.97
C ARG A 148 -6.63 -10.55 18.82
N GLY A 149 -5.31 -10.44 18.95
CA GLY A 149 -4.53 -11.28 19.84
C GLY A 149 -4.43 -12.76 19.43
N PHE A 150 -4.17 -13.01 18.13
CA PHE A 150 -3.82 -14.35 17.64
C PHE A 150 -2.48 -14.81 18.15
#